data_d2b834645d4579db37391e0e8c9c2197
#
_entry.id   d2b834645d4579db37391e0e8c9c2197
#
_cell.length_a   1.000
_cell.length_b   1.000
_cell.length_c   1.000
_cell.angle_alpha   90.00
_cell.angle_beta   90.00
_cell.angle_gamma   90.00
#
_symmetry.space_group_name_H-M   'P 1'
#
loop_
_entity.id
_entity.type
_entity.pdbx_description
1 polymer ?
#
loop_
_entity_poly.entity_id
_entity_poly.type
_entity_poly.pdbx_seq_one_letter_code
_entity_poly.pdbx_strand_id
1 'polypeptide(L)'
;MTTKINNEHKKVYVPNLRFPEFQGEWEKCKLGDYGKVVTGNTPPTKDIENYENGTYLWASPADLGTIKSITETKTMLSAQGFSKTRTLPKGSVLVTCIGSTIGKAGMATKEMSTNQQINSIVVNDNNDNEFVYYAIQSAFPRYLSSIAVQAVPIISKSAFELLPNNRPYLQEQKKIGRFLSMLDERIATQNKII
;
A
#
# COMPACT_ATOMS: atom_id res chain seq x y z
N MET A 1 -31.27 8.39 -43.68
CA MET A 1 -29.95 8.52 -43.02
C MET A 1 -30.16 8.42 -41.51
N THR A 2 -29.91 7.25 -40.94
CA THR A 2 -30.16 6.97 -39.54
C THR A 2 -28.84 7.14 -38.79
N THR A 3 -28.71 8.21 -38.05
CA THR A 3 -27.54 8.50 -37.23
C THR A 3 -27.51 7.52 -36.08
N LYS A 4 -26.60 6.56 -36.09
CA LYS A 4 -26.31 5.71 -34.91
C LYS A 4 -25.65 6.58 -33.84
N ILE A 5 -26.37 6.87 -32.77
CA ILE A 5 -25.82 7.45 -31.56
C ILE A 5 -25.07 6.33 -30.87
N ASN A 6 -23.72 6.36 -30.89
CA ASN A 6 -22.86 5.52 -30.08
C ASN A 6 -22.95 6.02 -28.64
N ASN A 7 -23.85 5.44 -27.85
CA ASN A 7 -23.84 5.54 -26.40
C ASN A 7 -22.75 4.59 -25.86
N GLU A 8 -21.50 5.03 -25.86
CA GLU A 8 -20.50 4.47 -24.98
C GLU A 8 -20.93 4.77 -23.55
N HIS A 9 -21.60 3.82 -22.89
CA HIS A 9 -21.89 3.86 -21.47
C HIS A 9 -20.55 3.91 -20.72
N LYS A 10 -20.12 5.10 -20.38
CA LYS A 10 -18.98 5.33 -19.51
C LYS A 10 -19.27 4.60 -18.21
N LYS A 11 -18.57 3.49 -17.95
CA LYS A 11 -18.81 2.63 -16.80
C LYS A 11 -18.50 3.42 -15.52
N VAL A 12 -19.56 3.94 -14.91
CA VAL A 12 -19.53 4.72 -13.68
C VAL A 12 -19.17 3.80 -12.54
N TYR A 13 -18.24 4.20 -11.68
CA TYR A 13 -17.93 3.44 -10.48
C TYR A 13 -18.53 4.12 -9.25
N VAL A 14 -19.56 3.50 -8.71
CA VAL A 14 -20.15 3.83 -7.41
C VAL A 14 -20.15 2.56 -6.57
N PRO A 15 -19.58 2.55 -5.35
CA PRO A 15 -19.59 1.35 -4.52
C PRO A 15 -21.03 1.01 -4.07
N ASN A 16 -21.34 -0.29 -3.97
CA ASN A 16 -22.66 -0.77 -3.54
C ASN A 16 -22.97 -0.37 -2.09
N LEU A 17 -21.96 -0.29 -1.24
CA LEU A 17 -22.08 0.18 0.15
C LEU A 17 -21.35 1.51 0.28
N ARG A 18 -22.06 2.55 0.69
CA ARG A 18 -21.56 3.92 0.80
C ARG A 18 -22.23 4.66 1.94
N PHE A 19 -21.52 5.57 2.57
CA PHE A 19 -22.10 6.48 3.54
C PHE A 19 -23.11 7.41 2.84
N PRO A 20 -24.32 7.60 3.38
CA PRO A 20 -25.41 8.25 2.67
C PRO A 20 -25.19 9.74 2.36
N GLU A 21 -24.29 10.40 3.09
CA GLU A 21 -23.95 11.82 2.87
C GLU A 21 -23.04 12.04 1.67
N PHE A 22 -22.42 10.99 1.09
CA PHE A 22 -21.57 11.12 -0.09
C PHE A 22 -22.30 10.70 -1.35
N GLN A 23 -22.16 11.49 -2.40
CA GLN A 23 -22.81 11.29 -3.69
C GLN A 23 -21.80 11.45 -4.83
N GLY A 24 -22.24 11.14 -6.05
CA GLY A 24 -21.42 11.22 -7.26
C GLY A 24 -20.54 10.00 -7.48
N GLU A 25 -19.74 10.05 -8.52
CA GLU A 25 -18.88 8.95 -8.96
C GLU A 25 -17.51 9.00 -8.29
N TRP A 26 -16.90 7.84 -8.10
CA TRP A 26 -15.48 7.77 -7.75
C TRP A 26 -14.64 8.01 -9.00
N GLU A 27 -13.58 8.78 -8.84
CA GLU A 27 -12.62 9.09 -9.89
C GLU A 27 -11.76 7.86 -10.20
N LYS A 28 -11.55 7.56 -11.50
CA LYS A 28 -10.54 6.59 -11.94
C LYS A 28 -9.16 7.16 -11.70
N CYS A 29 -8.31 6.40 -11.06
CA CYS A 29 -6.93 6.77 -10.76
C CYS A 29 -5.99 5.57 -10.93
N LYS A 30 -4.70 5.83 -10.78
CA LYS A 30 -3.63 4.83 -10.70
C LYS A 30 -3.02 4.86 -9.30
N LEU A 31 -2.31 3.82 -8.90
CA LEU A 31 -1.63 3.81 -7.59
C LEU A 31 -0.63 4.96 -7.44
N GLY A 32 0.04 5.35 -8.55
CA GLY A 32 0.93 6.52 -8.56
C GLY A 32 0.25 7.86 -8.27
N ASP A 33 -1.08 7.97 -8.45
CA ASP A 33 -1.84 9.19 -8.17
C ASP A 33 -2.09 9.40 -6.67
N TYR A 34 -1.89 8.36 -5.85
CA TYR A 34 -1.98 8.47 -4.39
C TYR A 34 -0.77 9.15 -3.76
N GLY A 35 0.39 9.15 -4.43
CA GLY A 35 1.59 9.77 -3.91
C GLY A 35 2.87 9.30 -4.60
N LYS A 36 4.01 9.63 -4.00
CA LYS A 36 5.32 9.24 -4.52
C LYS A 36 5.61 7.77 -4.24
N VAL A 37 5.87 6.98 -5.27
CA VAL A 37 6.30 5.59 -5.12
C VAL A 37 7.80 5.51 -4.90
N VAL A 38 8.21 4.77 -3.87
CA VAL A 38 9.60 4.53 -3.48
C VAL A 38 9.83 3.02 -3.41
N THR A 39 10.73 2.49 -4.23
CA THR A 39 11.23 1.11 -4.07
C THR A 39 12.33 1.11 -3.02
N GLY A 40 12.26 0.20 -2.06
CA GLY A 40 13.29 0.07 -1.03
C GLY A 40 14.64 -0.39 -1.57
N ASN A 41 15.61 -0.49 -0.68
CA ASN A 41 16.94 -1.03 -0.98
C ASN A 41 17.55 -1.70 0.26
N THR A 42 18.56 -2.54 0.02
CA THR A 42 19.27 -3.26 1.07
C THR A 42 20.68 -2.69 1.21
N PRO A 43 21.09 -2.23 2.41
CA PRO A 43 22.48 -1.90 2.66
C PRO A 43 23.37 -3.12 2.45
N PRO A 44 24.66 -2.95 2.11
CA PRO A 44 25.57 -4.08 1.91
C PRO A 44 25.56 -5.02 3.13
N THR A 45 25.18 -6.28 2.92
CA THR A 45 25.01 -7.27 4.00
C THR A 45 26.32 -7.77 4.59
N LYS A 46 27.42 -7.59 3.86
CA LYS A 46 28.78 -7.92 4.33
C LYS A 46 29.29 -6.95 5.39
N ASP A 47 28.76 -5.73 5.41
CA ASP A 47 29.15 -4.69 6.36
C ASP A 47 28.27 -4.84 7.61
N ILE A 48 28.75 -5.59 8.59
CA ILE A 48 28.04 -5.87 9.86
C ILE A 48 27.58 -4.59 10.55
N GLU A 49 28.39 -3.53 10.49
CA GLU A 49 28.10 -2.19 11.04
C GLU A 49 26.77 -1.59 10.57
N ASN A 50 26.23 -2.04 9.44
CA ASN A 50 24.91 -1.59 8.97
C ASN A 50 23.74 -2.17 9.78
N TYR A 51 23.98 -3.24 10.53
CA TYR A 51 22.94 -4.05 11.21
C TYR A 51 23.17 -4.16 12.71
N GLU A 52 24.41 -4.09 13.19
CA GLU A 52 24.71 -4.20 14.63
C GLU A 52 24.07 -3.07 15.43
N ASN A 53 23.47 -3.45 16.57
CA ASN A 53 22.77 -2.52 17.48
C ASN A 53 21.69 -1.70 16.76
N GLY A 54 21.03 -2.30 15.76
CA GLY A 54 20.00 -1.66 14.96
C GLY A 54 18.81 -1.19 15.77
N THR A 55 18.38 0.05 15.53
CA THR A 55 17.21 0.68 16.16
C THR A 55 16.21 1.21 15.15
N TYR A 56 16.62 1.26 13.86
CA TYR A 56 15.78 1.73 12.76
C TYR A 56 15.05 0.57 12.09
N LEU A 57 13.74 0.70 11.90
CA LEU A 57 12.93 -0.31 11.23
C LEU A 57 13.33 -0.44 9.75
N TRP A 58 13.54 -1.68 9.32
CA TRP A 58 13.79 -2.01 7.92
C TRP A 58 12.96 -3.24 7.54
N ALA A 59 11.85 -2.99 6.83
CA ALA A 59 10.89 -4.03 6.52
C ALA A 59 11.28 -4.84 5.28
N SER A 60 11.06 -6.12 5.39
CA SER A 60 11.08 -7.11 4.31
C SER A 60 9.66 -7.69 4.09
N PRO A 61 9.40 -8.48 3.04
CA PRO A 61 8.11 -9.14 2.85
C PRO A 61 7.65 -10.02 4.04
N ALA A 62 8.57 -10.49 4.86
CA ALA A 62 8.28 -11.30 6.03
C ALA A 62 7.65 -10.51 7.19
N ASP A 63 7.75 -9.18 7.13
CA ASP A 63 7.22 -8.26 8.14
C ASP A 63 5.84 -7.71 7.75
N LEU A 64 5.34 -8.03 6.54
CA LEU A 64 4.09 -7.50 5.99
C LEU A 64 2.96 -8.56 6.00
N GLY A 65 1.72 -8.08 6.05
CA GLY A 65 0.51 -8.87 5.80
C GLY A 65 -0.08 -9.56 7.03
N THR A 66 0.56 -9.53 8.19
CA THR A 66 -0.01 -10.05 9.44
C THR A 66 -0.72 -8.95 10.22
N ILE A 67 -0.09 -7.78 10.29
CA ILE A 67 -0.59 -6.61 11.02
C ILE A 67 -0.46 -5.40 10.09
N LYS A 68 -1.47 -4.51 10.09
CA LYS A 68 -1.44 -3.28 9.31
C LYS A 68 -0.27 -2.36 9.73
N SER A 69 -0.17 -2.09 11.01
CA SER A 69 0.78 -1.12 11.59
C SER A 69 2.13 -1.77 11.87
N ILE A 70 3.17 -1.41 11.13
CA ILE A 70 4.51 -1.93 11.31
C ILE A 70 5.18 -1.21 12.49
N THR A 71 5.19 -1.84 13.64
CA THR A 71 5.83 -1.33 14.89
C THR A 71 7.19 -1.95 15.15
N GLU A 72 7.46 -3.11 14.56
CA GLU A 72 8.68 -3.88 14.67
C GLU A 72 9.01 -4.57 13.35
N THR A 73 10.25 -4.93 13.13
CA THR A 73 10.74 -5.68 11.97
C THR A 73 11.74 -6.73 12.41
N LYS A 74 11.81 -7.85 11.68
CA LYS A 74 12.75 -8.94 11.98
C LYS A 74 14.20 -8.51 11.90
N THR A 75 14.50 -7.57 11.01
CA THR A 75 15.83 -6.95 10.86
C THR A 75 15.70 -5.47 11.15
N MET A 76 16.63 -4.96 11.94
CA MET A 76 16.76 -3.54 12.20
C MET A 76 18.11 -3.05 11.68
N LEU A 77 18.19 -1.79 11.32
CA LEU A 77 19.43 -1.16 10.86
C LEU A 77 20.02 -0.26 11.93
N SER A 78 21.35 -0.18 11.95
CA SER A 78 22.06 0.88 12.67
C SER A 78 21.80 2.24 12.00
N ALA A 79 22.19 3.34 12.62
CA ALA A 79 22.14 4.68 12.01
C ALA A 79 22.92 4.73 10.69
N GLN A 80 24.10 4.08 10.65
CA GLN A 80 24.91 3.97 9.45
C GLN A 80 24.22 3.19 8.33
N GLY A 81 23.63 2.04 8.65
CA GLY A 81 22.87 1.23 7.67
C GLY A 81 21.65 1.98 7.17
N PHE A 82 20.92 2.65 8.06
CA PHE A 82 19.71 3.41 7.73
C PHE A 82 20.02 4.59 6.79
N SER A 83 21.13 5.30 7.00
CA SER A 83 21.57 6.41 6.13
C SER A 83 21.85 5.98 4.67
N LYS A 84 22.12 4.69 4.43
CA LYS A 84 22.33 4.11 3.10
C LYS A 84 21.03 3.67 2.44
N THR A 85 19.88 3.84 3.10
CA THR A 85 18.56 3.41 2.59
C THR A 85 17.71 4.59 2.11
N ARG A 86 16.65 4.25 1.36
CA ARG A 86 15.60 5.19 0.98
C ARG A 86 14.57 5.22 2.10
N THR A 87 14.54 6.31 2.84
CA THR A 87 13.66 6.47 3.99
C THR A 87 12.22 6.79 3.57
N LEU A 88 11.29 6.36 4.40
CA LEU A 88 9.86 6.52 4.25
C LEU A 88 9.31 7.19 5.51
N PRO A 89 8.52 8.25 5.40
CA PRO A 89 7.89 8.88 6.56
C PRO A 89 6.77 7.98 7.14
N LYS A 90 6.39 8.28 8.38
CA LYS A 90 5.18 7.72 9.00
C LYS A 90 3.97 7.87 8.07
N GLY A 91 3.12 6.86 8.04
CA GLY A 91 1.91 6.82 7.21
C GLY A 91 2.14 6.35 5.78
N SER A 92 3.40 6.04 5.37
CA SER A 92 3.65 5.42 4.07
C SER A 92 3.01 4.03 4.01
N VAL A 93 2.41 3.70 2.87
CA VAL A 93 1.81 2.38 2.61
C VAL A 93 2.82 1.50 1.88
N LEU A 94 3.17 0.37 2.49
CA LEU A 94 4.16 -0.59 2.03
C LEU A 94 3.47 -1.76 1.34
N VAL A 95 3.96 -2.20 0.17
CA VAL A 95 3.37 -3.31 -0.59
C VAL A 95 4.46 -4.22 -1.14
N THR A 96 4.38 -5.51 -0.85
CA THR A 96 5.27 -6.50 -1.46
C THR A 96 4.97 -6.63 -2.95
N CYS A 97 5.99 -6.49 -3.79
CA CYS A 97 5.88 -6.51 -5.24
C CYS A 97 6.71 -7.60 -5.91
N ILE A 98 7.44 -8.42 -5.15
CA ILE A 98 8.26 -9.52 -5.68
C ILE A 98 8.09 -10.76 -4.81
N GLY A 99 7.90 -11.92 -5.44
CA GLY A 99 7.88 -13.23 -4.80
C GLY A 99 6.49 -13.74 -4.42
N SER A 100 6.43 -14.84 -3.69
CA SER A 100 5.18 -15.54 -3.33
C SER A 100 4.25 -14.74 -2.41
N THR A 101 4.73 -13.67 -1.80
CA THR A 101 3.98 -12.83 -0.86
C THR A 101 3.53 -11.51 -1.49
N ILE A 102 3.54 -11.41 -2.82
CA ILE A 102 3.02 -10.25 -3.56
C ILE A 102 1.62 -9.88 -3.08
N GLY A 103 1.41 -8.58 -2.86
CA GLY A 103 0.14 -8.04 -2.38
C GLY A 103 0.03 -7.92 -0.87
N LYS A 104 0.92 -8.55 -0.08
CA LYS A 104 0.98 -8.24 1.35
C LYS A 104 1.33 -6.79 1.56
N ALA A 105 0.60 -6.11 2.43
CA ALA A 105 0.77 -4.70 2.70
C ALA A 105 0.88 -4.39 4.19
N GLY A 106 1.40 -3.21 4.50
CA GLY A 106 1.50 -2.64 5.84
C GLY A 106 1.62 -1.13 5.79
N MET A 107 1.61 -0.49 6.95
CA MET A 107 1.76 0.96 7.10
C MET A 107 2.91 1.30 8.04
N ALA A 108 3.71 2.27 7.66
CA ALA A 108 4.79 2.81 8.47
C ALA A 108 4.23 3.56 9.69
N THR A 109 4.58 3.14 10.91
CA THR A 109 4.17 3.81 12.16
C THR A 109 5.10 4.93 12.60
N LYS A 110 6.33 4.91 12.09
CA LYS A 110 7.37 5.93 12.25
C LYS A 110 8.23 5.97 10.99
N GLU A 111 9.22 6.84 10.94
CA GLU A 111 10.19 6.81 9.85
C GLU A 111 10.88 5.44 9.80
N MET A 112 10.97 4.88 8.60
CA MET A 112 11.52 3.54 8.37
C MET A 112 12.03 3.38 6.96
N SER A 113 12.58 2.22 6.64
CA SER A 113 12.95 1.85 5.27
C SER A 113 12.55 0.40 4.95
N THR A 114 12.70 0.00 3.70
CA THR A 114 12.30 -1.33 3.23
C THR A 114 13.37 -1.94 2.31
N ASN A 115 13.28 -3.25 2.09
CA ASN A 115 14.08 -3.90 1.07
C ASN A 115 13.52 -3.65 -0.36
N GLN A 116 14.26 -4.06 -1.39
CA GLN A 116 13.92 -3.84 -2.79
C GLN A 116 12.68 -4.62 -3.30
N GLN A 117 12.15 -5.55 -2.52
CA GLN A 117 10.93 -6.31 -2.88
C GLN A 117 9.64 -5.53 -2.58
N ILE A 118 9.76 -4.41 -1.89
CA ILE A 118 8.64 -3.57 -1.48
C ILE A 118 8.65 -2.27 -2.28
N ASN A 119 7.52 -1.95 -2.89
CA ASN A 119 7.19 -0.62 -3.36
C ASN A 119 6.30 0.06 -2.31
N SER A 120 6.66 1.26 -1.92
CA SER A 120 5.96 2.03 -0.90
C SER A 120 5.38 3.29 -1.48
N ILE A 121 4.17 3.67 -1.08
CA ILE A 121 3.56 4.95 -1.45
C ILE A 121 3.71 5.92 -0.29
N VAL A 122 4.46 6.99 -0.49
CA VAL A 122 4.44 8.17 0.36
C VAL A 122 3.22 8.98 -0.05
N VAL A 123 2.14 8.83 0.70
CA VAL A 123 0.83 9.37 0.35
C VAL A 123 0.87 10.89 0.39
N ASN A 124 0.31 11.54 -0.63
CA ASN A 124 0.24 12.99 -0.72
C ASN A 124 -0.98 13.56 0.02
N ASP A 125 -1.01 14.88 0.21
CA ASP A 125 -2.04 15.58 1.02
C ASP A 125 -3.46 15.50 0.44
N ASN A 126 -3.62 15.09 -0.83
CA ASN A 126 -4.92 14.91 -1.48
C ASN A 126 -5.54 13.53 -1.19
N ASN A 127 -4.84 12.67 -0.46
CA ASN A 127 -5.28 11.31 -0.18
C ASN A 127 -5.12 10.99 1.31
N ASP A 128 -5.92 10.03 1.79
CA ASP A 128 -5.89 9.53 3.16
C ASP A 128 -5.11 8.21 3.22
N ASN A 129 -4.13 8.13 4.11
CA ASN A 129 -3.22 6.98 4.23
C ASN A 129 -3.98 5.68 4.54
N GLU A 130 -4.95 5.74 5.45
CA GLU A 130 -5.76 4.58 5.84
C GLU A 130 -6.59 4.10 4.64
N PHE A 131 -7.25 5.03 3.94
CA PHE A 131 -8.00 4.70 2.74
C PHE A 131 -7.11 4.05 1.68
N VAL A 132 -5.93 4.63 1.40
CA VAL A 132 -4.99 4.11 0.39
C VAL A 132 -4.58 2.67 0.72
N TYR A 133 -4.30 2.38 2.00
CA TYR A 133 -4.00 1.02 2.44
C TYR A 133 -5.13 0.05 2.09
N TYR A 134 -6.38 0.34 2.49
CA TYR A 134 -7.52 -0.54 2.24
C TYR A 134 -7.88 -0.63 0.75
N ALA A 135 -7.78 0.47 0.02
CA ALA A 135 -8.02 0.49 -1.42
C ALA A 135 -7.04 -0.42 -2.18
N ILE A 136 -5.77 -0.44 -1.79
CA ILE A 136 -4.76 -1.34 -2.35
C ILE A 136 -5.09 -2.79 -1.98
N GLN A 137 -5.34 -3.09 -0.72
CA GLN A 137 -5.70 -4.43 -0.26
C GLN A 137 -6.90 -5.01 -1.03
N SER A 138 -7.95 -4.22 -1.19
CA SER A 138 -9.17 -4.61 -1.92
C SER A 138 -8.91 -4.82 -3.42
N ALA A 139 -8.00 -4.07 -4.02
CA ALA A 139 -7.72 -4.13 -5.45
C ALA A 139 -6.72 -5.25 -5.82
N PHE A 140 -5.83 -5.61 -4.91
CA PHE A 140 -4.70 -6.50 -5.21
C PHE A 140 -5.08 -7.87 -5.77
N PRO A 141 -6.14 -8.58 -5.31
CA PRO A 141 -6.56 -9.85 -5.92
C PRO A 141 -6.85 -9.73 -7.42
N ARG A 142 -7.41 -8.59 -7.86
CA ARG A 142 -7.68 -8.32 -9.29
C ARG A 142 -6.39 -8.09 -10.08
N TYR A 143 -5.41 -7.43 -9.48
CA TYR A 143 -4.10 -7.23 -10.11
C TYR A 143 -3.39 -8.56 -10.32
N LEU A 144 -3.38 -9.42 -9.30
CA LEU A 144 -2.77 -10.75 -9.37
C LEU A 144 -3.41 -11.62 -10.45
N SER A 145 -4.72 -11.56 -10.63
CA SER A 145 -5.41 -12.34 -11.66
C SER A 145 -5.06 -11.90 -13.09
N SER A 146 -4.56 -10.67 -13.26
CA SER A 146 -4.15 -10.11 -14.56
C SER A 146 -2.65 -10.28 -14.86
N ILE A 147 -1.85 -10.66 -13.87
CA ILE A 147 -0.41 -10.90 -14.04
C ILE A 147 -0.23 -12.33 -14.55
N ALA A 148 0.48 -12.49 -15.67
CA ALA A 148 0.81 -13.81 -16.20
C ALA A 148 1.51 -14.67 -15.15
N VAL A 149 1.16 -15.95 -15.08
CA VAL A 149 1.75 -16.93 -14.16
C VAL A 149 3.23 -17.07 -14.47
N GLN A 150 4.07 -16.39 -13.73
CA GLN A 150 5.52 -16.52 -13.75
C GLN A 150 5.97 -17.36 -12.55
N ALA A 151 7.08 -18.08 -12.69
CA ALA A 151 7.65 -18.87 -11.58
C ALA A 151 7.96 -18.00 -10.34
N VAL A 152 8.38 -16.75 -10.55
CA VAL A 152 8.50 -15.72 -9.51
C VAL A 152 7.82 -14.46 -10.04
N PRO A 153 6.61 -14.14 -9.56
CA PRO A 153 5.91 -12.94 -10.00
C PRO A 153 6.62 -11.67 -9.51
N ILE A 154 6.71 -10.68 -10.41
CA ILE A 154 7.37 -9.39 -10.14
C ILE A 154 6.48 -8.27 -10.69
N ILE A 155 6.21 -7.27 -9.85
CA ILE A 155 5.61 -6.00 -10.24
C ILE A 155 6.67 -4.92 -10.12
N SER A 156 7.20 -4.44 -11.25
CA SER A 156 8.16 -3.33 -11.24
C SER A 156 7.54 -2.05 -10.67
N LYS A 157 8.39 -1.09 -10.27
CA LYS A 157 7.90 0.21 -9.77
C LYS A 157 6.97 0.88 -10.79
N SER A 158 7.35 0.95 -12.05
CA SER A 158 6.54 1.57 -13.11
C SER A 158 5.22 0.84 -13.36
N ALA A 159 5.23 -0.49 -13.32
CA ALA A 159 4.00 -1.28 -13.41
C ALA A 159 3.10 -1.05 -12.20
N PHE A 160 3.66 -0.98 -10.98
CA PHE A 160 2.92 -0.70 -9.76
C PHE A 160 2.25 0.69 -9.80
N GLU A 161 2.98 1.72 -10.24
CA GLU A 161 2.45 3.08 -10.39
C GLU A 161 1.26 3.14 -11.36
N LEU A 162 1.22 2.29 -12.37
CA LEU A 162 0.18 2.25 -13.39
C LEU A 162 -1.04 1.38 -13.03
N LEU A 163 -1.01 0.63 -11.93
CA LEU A 163 -2.12 -0.23 -11.52
C LEU A 163 -3.40 0.60 -11.32
N PRO A 164 -4.52 0.22 -11.98
CA PRO A 164 -5.74 1.02 -11.98
C PRO A 164 -6.50 0.89 -10.65
N ASN A 165 -7.02 2.00 -10.16
CA ASN A 165 -7.89 2.03 -8.99
C ASN A 165 -9.01 3.07 -9.17
N ASN A 166 -9.84 3.23 -8.14
CA ASN A 166 -10.85 4.27 -8.05
C ASN A 166 -10.77 4.91 -6.66
N ARG A 167 -11.01 6.21 -6.60
CA ARG A 167 -10.99 6.94 -5.33
C ARG A 167 -12.13 7.95 -5.24
N PRO A 168 -12.72 8.16 -4.06
CA PRO A 168 -13.60 9.28 -3.79
C PRO A 168 -12.80 10.55 -3.46
N TYR A 169 -13.51 11.65 -3.20
CA TYR A 169 -12.92 12.86 -2.62
C TYR A 169 -12.33 12.59 -1.22
N LEU A 170 -11.36 13.40 -0.82
CA LEU A 170 -10.59 13.23 0.41
C LEU A 170 -11.45 13.06 1.68
N GLN A 171 -12.57 13.79 1.80
CA GLN A 171 -13.45 13.68 2.97
C GLN A 171 -14.08 12.29 3.09
N GLU A 172 -14.49 11.70 1.97
CA GLU A 172 -15.02 10.35 1.94
C GLU A 172 -13.91 9.32 2.19
N GLN A 173 -12.70 9.53 1.64
CA GLN A 173 -11.54 8.69 1.92
C GLN A 173 -11.27 8.63 3.43
N LYS A 174 -11.19 9.78 4.11
CA LYS A 174 -10.97 9.87 5.57
C LYS A 174 -12.03 9.12 6.35
N LYS A 175 -13.30 9.22 5.95
CA LYS A 175 -14.39 8.52 6.65
C LYS A 175 -14.31 7.01 6.46
N ILE A 176 -14.03 6.55 5.24
CA ILE A 176 -13.86 5.11 4.93
C ILE A 176 -12.65 4.57 5.66
N GLY A 177 -11.48 5.24 5.55
CA GLY A 177 -10.24 4.82 6.19
C GLY A 177 -10.40 4.68 7.70
N ARG A 178 -10.98 5.69 8.36
CA ARG A 178 -11.26 5.67 9.79
C ARG A 178 -12.21 4.54 10.19
N PHE A 179 -13.29 4.34 9.44
CA PHE A 179 -14.26 3.28 9.72
C PHE A 179 -13.63 1.90 9.65
N LEU A 180 -12.87 1.61 8.59
CA LEU A 180 -12.19 0.31 8.42
C LEU A 180 -11.10 0.11 9.47
N SER A 181 -10.36 1.16 9.83
CA SER A 181 -9.36 1.10 10.90
C SER A 181 -9.97 0.75 12.25
N MET A 182 -11.12 1.34 12.60
CA MET A 182 -11.84 0.98 13.84
C MET A 182 -12.34 -0.47 13.83
N LEU A 183 -12.73 -1.01 12.67
CA LEU A 183 -13.11 -2.42 12.55
C LEU A 183 -11.90 -3.34 12.79
N ASP A 184 -10.75 -3.03 12.19
CA ASP A 184 -9.51 -3.80 12.40
C ASP A 184 -9.09 -3.79 13.88
N GLU A 185 -9.15 -2.63 14.55
CA GLU A 185 -8.83 -2.51 15.97
C GLU A 185 -9.77 -3.37 16.84
N ARG A 186 -11.05 -3.37 16.50
CA ARG A 186 -12.06 -4.18 17.20
C ARG A 186 -11.80 -5.67 17.01
N ILE A 187 -11.53 -6.12 15.79
CA ILE A 187 -11.18 -7.50 15.47
C ILE A 187 -9.90 -7.92 16.21
N ALA A 188 -8.86 -7.09 16.18
CA ALA A 188 -7.61 -7.35 16.88
C ALA A 188 -7.80 -7.46 18.40
N THR A 189 -8.70 -6.67 18.99
CA THR A 189 -9.04 -6.72 20.41
C THR A 189 -9.78 -8.02 20.75
N GLN A 190 -10.75 -8.42 19.94
CA GLN A 190 -11.48 -9.68 20.15
C GLN A 190 -10.55 -10.90 20.07
N ASN A 191 -9.63 -10.92 19.13
CA ASN A 191 -8.67 -12.03 18.97
C ASN A 191 -7.67 -12.17 20.13
N LYS A 192 -7.52 -11.13 20.99
CA LYS A 192 -6.68 -11.20 22.19
C LYS A 192 -7.42 -11.76 23.40
N ILE A 193 -8.74 -11.87 23.34
CA ILE A 193 -9.60 -12.32 24.44
C ILE A 193 -9.89 -13.82 24.36
N ILE A 194 -9.67 -14.43 23.22
CA ILE A 194 -9.78 -15.87 22.94
C ILE A 194 -8.40 -16.52 23.15
#